data_191ce013d033d545dae7076b24b60801
#
_entry.id   191ce013d033d545dae7076b24b60801
#
_cell.length_a   1.000
_cell.length_b   1.000
_cell.length_c   1.000
_cell.angle_alpha   90.00
_cell.angle_beta   90.00
_cell.angle_gamma   90.00
#
_symmetry.space_group_name_H-M   'P 1'
#
loop_
_entity.id
_entity.type
_entity.pdbx_description
1 polymer ?
#
loop_
_entity_poly.entity_id
_entity_poly.type
_entity_poly.pdbx_seq_one_letter_code
_entity_poly.pdbx_strand_id
1 'polypeptide(L)'
;MRYAPRLALILLMVSAGRNVFAANNVPVPAHCAPQVNQKLADLLAQHPRQNVDNVMACGIATQNTQVRRGGPHGSHHITTIAVKLPNGQTVNVQIVTNDDLDGPVTAQANDPVFAYGQGYIANGRWAAGIHDTHCSTHRGADNGWVVVAGVKTPKSCANFR
;
A
#
# COMPACT_ATOMS: atom_id res chain seq x y z
N MET A 1 -8.68 74.47 -10.45
CA MET A 1 -9.39 73.18 -10.45
C MET A 1 -8.32 72.07 -10.41
N ARG A 2 -8.21 71.41 -9.26
CA ARG A 2 -7.19 70.34 -9.09
C ARG A 2 -7.96 69.00 -9.00
N TYR A 3 -7.73 68.11 -9.98
CA TYR A 3 -8.24 66.75 -10.00
C TYR A 3 -7.32 65.85 -9.21
N ALA A 4 -7.85 65.22 -8.17
CA ALA A 4 -7.16 64.15 -7.43
C ALA A 4 -7.49 62.80 -8.08
N PRO A 5 -6.51 61.89 -8.33
CA PRO A 5 -6.77 60.58 -8.84
C PRO A 5 -7.26 59.67 -7.69
N ARG A 6 -8.39 59.02 -7.89
CA ARG A 6 -8.90 57.95 -7.02
C ARG A 6 -8.11 56.68 -7.28
N LEU A 7 -7.29 56.24 -6.35
CA LEU A 7 -6.66 54.92 -6.35
C LEU A 7 -7.73 53.86 -6.02
N ALA A 8 -8.06 53.01 -6.97
CA ALA A 8 -8.88 51.82 -6.75
C ALA A 8 -8.01 50.69 -6.20
N LEU A 9 -8.24 50.34 -4.96
CA LEU A 9 -7.57 49.20 -4.29
C LEU A 9 -8.25 47.92 -4.77
N ILE A 10 -7.63 47.16 -5.67
CA ILE A 10 -8.09 45.84 -6.07
C ILE A 10 -7.65 44.82 -5.03
N LEU A 11 -8.62 44.36 -4.22
CA LEU A 11 -8.39 43.29 -3.26
C LEU A 11 -8.38 41.95 -4.00
N LEU A 12 -7.20 41.39 -4.26
CA LEU A 12 -7.05 40.01 -4.75
C LEU A 12 -7.42 39.05 -3.61
N MET A 13 -8.60 38.47 -3.68
CA MET A 13 -8.96 37.31 -2.86
C MET A 13 -8.22 36.07 -3.36
N VAL A 14 -7.10 35.72 -2.72
CA VAL A 14 -6.45 34.43 -2.91
C VAL A 14 -7.31 33.38 -2.19
N SER A 15 -8.15 32.69 -2.96
CA SER A 15 -8.82 31.48 -2.46
C SER A 15 -7.77 30.39 -2.27
N ALA A 16 -7.35 30.15 -1.04
CA ALA A 16 -6.58 28.97 -0.66
C ALA A 16 -7.45 27.74 -0.90
N GLY A 17 -7.32 27.16 -2.10
CA GLY A 17 -7.93 25.87 -2.41
C GLY A 17 -7.37 24.84 -1.42
N ARG A 18 -8.22 24.36 -0.51
CA ARG A 18 -7.91 23.19 0.28
C ARG A 18 -7.80 22.02 -0.70
N ASN A 19 -6.58 21.56 -0.95
CA ASN A 19 -6.36 20.30 -1.64
C ASN A 19 -6.95 19.19 -0.77
N VAL A 20 -8.16 18.76 -1.11
CA VAL A 20 -8.75 17.54 -0.57
C VAL A 20 -8.01 16.41 -1.27
N PHE A 21 -7.00 15.85 -0.62
CA PHE A 21 -6.35 14.63 -1.10
C PHE A 21 -7.39 13.52 -1.04
N ALA A 22 -7.94 13.16 -2.21
CA ALA A 22 -8.69 11.93 -2.36
C ALA A 22 -7.70 10.77 -2.18
N ALA A 23 -8.14 9.69 -1.51
CA ALA A 23 -7.33 8.47 -1.45
C ALA A 23 -6.99 8.01 -2.87
N ASN A 24 -5.70 7.86 -3.17
CA ASN A 24 -5.25 7.47 -4.49
C ASN A 24 -5.49 5.97 -4.70
N ASN A 25 -6.08 5.61 -5.81
CA ASN A 25 -6.15 4.23 -6.26
C ASN A 25 -4.88 3.91 -7.05
N VAL A 26 -3.87 3.36 -6.38
CA VAL A 26 -2.62 2.96 -7.03
C VAL A 26 -2.89 1.77 -7.95
N PRO A 27 -2.52 1.84 -9.25
CA PRO A 27 -2.75 0.77 -10.19
C PRO A 27 -1.87 -0.45 -9.89
N VAL A 28 -2.39 -1.64 -10.22
CA VAL A 28 -1.60 -2.87 -10.21
C VAL A 28 -0.62 -2.83 -11.39
N PRO A 29 0.68 -3.06 -11.17
CA PRO A 29 1.65 -3.15 -12.27
C PRO A 29 1.31 -4.29 -13.23
N ALA A 30 1.55 -4.09 -14.52
CA ALA A 30 1.29 -5.12 -15.54
C ALA A 30 2.17 -6.37 -15.36
N HIS A 31 3.39 -6.18 -14.84
CA HIS A 31 4.36 -7.26 -14.61
C HIS A 31 5.10 -7.07 -13.30
N CYS A 32 5.44 -8.18 -12.64
CA CYS A 32 6.31 -8.18 -11.46
C CYS A 32 7.78 -8.06 -11.90
N ALA A 33 8.27 -6.82 -12.01
CA ALA A 33 9.69 -6.53 -12.24
C ALA A 33 10.36 -6.15 -10.92
N PRO A 34 11.69 -6.37 -10.75
CA PRO A 34 12.41 -5.98 -9.53
C PRO A 34 12.23 -4.51 -9.15
N GLN A 35 12.06 -3.61 -10.10
CA GLN A 35 11.84 -2.17 -9.89
C GLN A 35 10.51 -1.86 -9.19
N VAL A 36 9.49 -2.71 -9.33
CA VAL A 36 8.23 -2.61 -8.58
C VAL A 36 8.49 -2.67 -7.07
N ASN A 37 9.53 -3.41 -6.67
CA ASN A 37 9.94 -3.64 -5.29
C ASN A 37 10.94 -2.59 -4.76
N GLN A 38 11.12 -1.44 -5.45
CA GLN A 38 12.12 -0.44 -5.05
C GLN A 38 11.85 0.11 -3.65
N LYS A 39 10.61 0.50 -3.36
CA LYS A 39 10.27 1.06 -2.03
C LYS A 39 10.40 0.04 -0.89
N LEU A 40 10.18 -1.24 -1.19
CA LEU A 40 10.50 -2.34 -0.26
C LEU A 40 12.01 -2.48 -0.05
N ALA A 41 12.82 -2.36 -1.09
CA ALA A 41 14.28 -2.37 -0.97
C ALA A 41 14.78 -1.19 -0.12
N ASP A 42 14.21 0.01 -0.30
CA ASP A 42 14.53 1.19 0.48
C ASP A 42 14.17 1.00 1.96
N LEU A 43 12.99 0.42 2.25
CA LEU A 43 12.56 0.08 3.61
C LEU A 43 13.55 -0.89 4.28
N LEU A 44 13.99 -1.93 3.55
CA LEU A 44 14.97 -2.89 4.06
C LEU A 44 16.35 -2.27 4.30
N ALA A 45 16.78 -1.35 3.44
CA ALA A 45 18.06 -0.64 3.59
C ALA A 45 18.05 0.35 4.75
N GLN A 46 16.95 1.08 4.95
CA GLN A 46 16.83 2.12 5.98
C GLN A 46 16.53 1.56 7.36
N HIS A 47 15.95 0.37 7.47
CA HIS A 47 15.55 -0.28 8.73
C HIS A 47 14.79 0.66 9.68
N PRO A 48 13.69 1.31 9.23
CA PRO A 48 12.98 2.28 10.05
C PRO A 48 12.33 1.59 11.26
N ARG A 49 12.22 2.33 12.38
CA ARG A 49 11.51 1.84 13.59
C ARG A 49 9.99 1.87 13.43
N GLN A 50 9.48 2.69 12.53
CA GLN A 50 8.05 2.86 12.25
C GLN A 50 7.70 2.21 10.93
N ASN A 51 6.43 1.86 10.79
CA ASN A 51 5.89 1.39 9.53
C ASN A 51 5.97 2.50 8.46
N VAL A 52 6.10 2.09 7.21
CA VAL A 52 6.23 2.98 6.05
C VAL A 52 5.02 2.78 5.14
N ASP A 53 4.27 3.86 4.89
CA ASP A 53 3.11 3.81 4.02
C ASP A 53 3.49 3.61 2.55
N ASN A 54 2.53 3.10 1.78
CA ASN A 54 2.62 3.03 0.33
C ASN A 54 3.76 2.15 -0.18
N VAL A 55 4.04 1.05 0.49
CA VAL A 55 5.00 0.04 0.05
C VAL A 55 4.33 -0.95 -0.87
N MET A 56 4.96 -1.19 -2.02
CA MET A 56 4.54 -2.22 -2.97
C MET A 56 5.51 -3.38 -2.93
N ALA A 57 5.00 -4.60 -3.01
CA ALA A 57 5.78 -5.79 -3.25
C ALA A 57 5.11 -6.67 -4.30
N CYS A 58 5.92 -7.32 -5.12
CA CYS A 58 5.47 -8.40 -5.97
C CYS A 58 6.46 -9.56 -5.97
N GLY A 59 5.95 -10.76 -6.09
CA GLY A 59 6.74 -11.98 -6.06
C GLY A 59 5.89 -13.22 -6.26
N ILE A 60 6.45 -14.35 -5.89
CA ILE A 60 5.80 -15.66 -6.02
C ILE A 60 5.55 -16.23 -4.62
N ALA A 61 4.35 -16.73 -4.37
CA ALA A 61 4.02 -17.40 -3.12
C ALA A 61 4.89 -18.65 -2.93
N THR A 62 5.59 -18.73 -1.80
CA THR A 62 6.52 -19.84 -1.52
C THR A 62 5.82 -21.07 -0.94
N GLN A 63 4.60 -20.89 -0.46
CA GLN A 63 3.73 -21.90 0.16
C GLN A 63 2.28 -21.43 0.13
N ASN A 64 1.36 -22.33 0.45
CA ASN A 64 -0.04 -21.96 0.64
C ASN A 64 -0.19 -20.98 1.80
N THR A 65 -1.14 -20.06 1.67
CA THR A 65 -1.47 -19.10 2.74
C THR A 65 -1.75 -19.80 4.05
N GLN A 66 -1.16 -19.31 5.13
CA GLN A 66 -1.39 -19.78 6.50
C GLN A 66 -2.46 -18.92 7.16
N VAL A 67 -3.43 -19.56 7.81
CA VAL A 67 -4.49 -18.85 8.54
C VAL A 67 -4.18 -18.90 10.03
N ARG A 68 -4.13 -17.74 10.67
CA ARG A 68 -4.08 -17.57 12.12
C ARG A 68 -5.45 -17.11 12.59
N ARG A 69 -6.12 -17.98 13.34
CA ARG A 69 -7.45 -17.70 13.88
C ARG A 69 -7.37 -16.77 15.10
N GLY A 70 -8.36 -15.89 15.22
CA GLY A 70 -8.51 -14.97 16.35
C GLY A 70 -7.65 -13.70 16.21
N GLY A 71 -8.01 -12.70 17.00
CA GLY A 71 -7.42 -11.38 17.03
C GLY A 71 -8.46 -10.30 16.74
N PRO A 72 -8.11 -9.02 16.93
CA PRO A 72 -8.93 -7.92 16.48
C PRO A 72 -9.08 -8.02 14.96
N HIS A 73 -10.27 -7.78 14.42
CA HIS A 73 -10.59 -7.83 12.99
C HIS A 73 -10.57 -9.25 12.35
N GLY A 74 -10.94 -10.28 13.13
CA GLY A 74 -11.13 -11.64 12.61
C GLY A 74 -9.83 -12.44 12.49
N SER A 75 -9.80 -13.39 11.55
CA SER A 75 -8.62 -14.20 11.28
C SER A 75 -7.62 -13.44 10.41
N HIS A 76 -6.34 -13.76 10.56
CA HIS A 76 -5.25 -13.22 9.74
C HIS A 76 -4.79 -14.26 8.74
N HIS A 77 -4.71 -13.89 7.49
CA HIS A 77 -4.14 -14.69 6.42
C HIS A 77 -2.71 -14.22 6.15
N ILE A 78 -1.75 -15.13 6.24
CA ILE A 78 -0.32 -14.83 6.05
C ILE A 78 0.15 -15.53 4.79
N THR A 79 0.36 -14.75 3.73
CA THR A 79 0.95 -15.20 2.48
C THR A 79 2.43 -14.85 2.46
N THR A 80 3.30 -15.86 2.35
CA THR A 80 4.76 -15.65 2.21
C THR A 80 5.12 -15.64 0.73
N ILE A 81 5.76 -14.56 0.28
CA ILE A 81 6.22 -14.43 -1.11
C ILE A 81 7.74 -14.30 -1.18
N ALA A 82 8.36 -14.89 -2.19
CA ALA A 82 9.74 -14.64 -2.59
C ALA A 82 9.77 -13.42 -3.50
N VAL A 83 10.46 -12.37 -3.08
CA VAL A 83 10.53 -11.07 -3.76
C VAL A 83 11.94 -10.84 -4.27
N LYS A 84 12.10 -10.61 -5.58
CA LYS A 84 13.36 -10.21 -6.17
C LYS A 84 13.52 -8.69 -6.09
N LEU A 85 14.53 -8.22 -5.37
CA LEU A 85 14.85 -6.80 -5.21
C LEU A 85 15.63 -6.26 -6.41
N PRO A 86 15.68 -4.92 -6.62
CA PRO A 86 16.44 -4.30 -7.71
C PRO A 86 17.95 -4.63 -7.71
N ASN A 87 18.54 -4.89 -6.54
CA ASN A 87 19.92 -5.30 -6.39
C ASN A 87 20.18 -6.79 -6.73
N GLY A 88 19.15 -7.52 -7.17
CA GLY A 88 19.21 -8.94 -7.53
C GLY A 88 19.01 -9.91 -6.35
N GLN A 89 19.01 -9.43 -5.11
CA GLN A 89 18.73 -10.25 -3.92
C GLN A 89 17.28 -10.72 -3.91
N THR A 90 17.06 -11.95 -3.43
CA THR A 90 15.71 -12.47 -3.17
C THR A 90 15.48 -12.55 -1.67
N VAL A 91 14.36 -12.01 -1.19
CA VAL A 91 13.97 -12.00 0.21
C VAL A 91 12.56 -12.57 0.38
N ASN A 92 12.27 -13.14 1.55
CA ASN A 92 10.92 -13.54 1.91
C ASN A 92 10.19 -12.37 2.56
N VAL A 93 8.99 -12.08 2.08
CA VAL A 93 8.09 -11.05 2.59
C VAL A 93 6.77 -11.70 2.99
N GLN A 94 6.21 -11.31 4.15
CA GLN A 94 4.87 -11.72 4.52
C GLN A 94 3.85 -10.65 4.11
N ILE A 95 2.77 -11.08 3.50
CA ILE A 95 1.59 -10.26 3.25
C ILE A 95 0.55 -10.70 4.28
N VAL A 96 0.08 -9.75 5.10
CA VAL A 96 -0.87 -10.01 6.19
C VAL A 96 -2.19 -9.33 5.86
N THR A 97 -3.23 -10.12 5.66
CA THR A 97 -4.60 -9.65 5.40
C THR A 97 -5.52 -10.06 6.54
N ASN A 98 -6.61 -9.33 6.74
CA ASN A 98 -7.61 -9.58 7.79
C ASN A 98 -8.96 -9.91 7.16
N ASP A 99 -9.63 -10.95 7.66
CA ASP A 99 -10.93 -11.38 7.12
C ASP A 99 -11.99 -10.28 7.13
N ASP A 100 -12.06 -9.50 8.21
CA ASP A 100 -13.09 -8.45 8.38
C ASP A 100 -12.81 -7.19 7.54
N LEU A 101 -11.54 -6.94 7.16
CA LEU A 101 -11.13 -5.74 6.45
C LEU A 101 -10.86 -5.99 4.97
N ASP A 102 -10.14 -7.07 4.68
CA ASP A 102 -9.73 -7.45 3.32
C ASP A 102 -10.64 -8.49 2.70
N GLY A 103 -11.32 -9.28 3.54
CA GLY A 103 -11.91 -10.56 3.16
C GLY A 103 -10.85 -11.68 3.09
N PRO A 104 -11.27 -12.93 2.90
CA PRO A 104 -10.36 -14.08 2.86
C PRO A 104 -9.49 -14.05 1.60
N VAL A 105 -8.23 -13.66 1.76
CA VAL A 105 -7.22 -13.68 0.69
C VAL A 105 -6.35 -14.91 0.86
N THR A 106 -6.35 -15.80 -0.13
CA THR A 106 -5.56 -17.04 -0.12
C THR A 106 -4.75 -17.17 -1.40
N ALA A 107 -3.51 -17.62 -1.26
CA ALA A 107 -2.63 -18.00 -2.35
C ALA A 107 -2.20 -19.47 -2.20
N GLN A 108 -1.98 -20.13 -3.29
CA GLN A 108 -1.29 -21.42 -3.34
C GLN A 108 0.20 -21.21 -3.63
N ALA A 109 1.01 -22.21 -3.31
CA ALA A 109 2.42 -22.19 -3.70
C ALA A 109 2.55 -21.97 -5.22
N ASN A 110 3.48 -21.11 -5.61
CA ASN A 110 3.76 -20.65 -6.97
C ASN A 110 2.75 -19.64 -7.57
N ASP A 111 1.72 -19.22 -6.83
CA ASP A 111 0.87 -18.14 -7.32
C ASP A 111 1.66 -16.82 -7.42
N PRO A 112 1.47 -16.04 -8.51
CA PRO A 112 1.96 -14.67 -8.56
C PRO A 112 1.14 -13.78 -7.63
N VAL A 113 1.85 -12.99 -6.81
CA VAL A 113 1.23 -12.11 -5.81
C VAL A 113 1.79 -10.70 -5.96
N PHE A 114 0.88 -9.72 -5.91
CA PHE A 114 1.22 -8.30 -5.72
C PHE A 114 0.50 -7.81 -4.46
N ALA A 115 1.15 -6.94 -3.70
CA ALA A 115 0.55 -6.29 -2.54
C ALA A 115 0.95 -4.83 -2.48
N TYR A 116 0.04 -3.99 -2.04
CA TYR A 116 0.25 -2.58 -1.78
C TYR A 116 -0.40 -2.21 -0.45
N GLY A 117 0.38 -1.61 0.44
CA GLY A 117 -0.08 -1.28 1.78
C GLY A 117 1.02 -0.63 2.62
N GLN A 118 0.95 -0.83 3.93
CA GLN A 118 1.94 -0.35 4.87
C GLN A 118 3.01 -1.42 5.12
N GLY A 119 4.27 -1.08 4.83
CA GLY A 119 5.42 -1.95 5.02
C GLY A 119 6.07 -1.79 6.39
N TYR A 120 6.61 -2.87 6.93
CA TYR A 120 7.35 -2.90 8.18
C TYR A 120 8.50 -3.91 8.12
N ILE A 121 9.51 -3.70 8.96
CA ILE A 121 10.59 -4.68 9.16
C ILE A 121 10.03 -5.84 9.99
N ALA A 122 10.10 -7.04 9.44
CA ALA A 122 9.67 -8.25 10.12
C ALA A 122 10.84 -8.93 10.84
N ASN A 123 10.51 -9.98 11.61
CA ASN A 123 11.47 -10.78 12.35
C ASN A 123 11.45 -12.25 11.89
N GLY A 124 12.52 -12.97 12.18
CA GLY A 124 12.65 -14.40 11.92
C GLY A 124 12.86 -14.69 10.44
N ARG A 125 11.96 -15.48 9.83
CA ARG A 125 12.11 -15.94 8.43
C ARG A 125 11.74 -14.93 7.36
N TRP A 126 11.12 -13.80 7.72
CA TRP A 126 10.72 -12.75 6.82
C TRP A 126 11.62 -11.53 7.01
N ALA A 127 12.06 -10.94 5.92
CA ALA A 127 12.82 -9.68 5.95
C ALA A 127 11.89 -8.48 6.22
N ALA A 128 10.69 -8.52 5.65
CA ALA A 128 9.67 -7.48 5.80
C ALA A 128 8.27 -8.08 5.82
N GLY A 129 7.28 -7.25 6.19
CA GLY A 129 5.87 -7.52 6.01
C GLY A 129 5.15 -6.35 5.38
N ILE A 130 4.00 -6.62 4.77
CA ILE A 130 3.04 -5.63 4.29
C ILE A 130 1.69 -5.96 4.89
N HIS A 131 1.04 -4.98 5.49
CA HIS A 131 -0.34 -5.03 5.98
C HIS A 131 -1.11 -3.79 5.53
N ASP A 132 -2.31 -3.55 6.04
CA ASP A 132 -3.19 -2.47 5.61
C ASP A 132 -3.44 -2.50 4.09
N THR A 133 -3.67 -3.72 3.60
CA THR A 133 -3.93 -4.02 2.19
C THR A 133 -5.40 -3.87 1.79
N HIS A 134 -6.18 -3.17 2.59
CA HIS A 134 -7.61 -2.92 2.42
C HIS A 134 -7.89 -1.47 1.99
N CYS A 135 -9.16 -1.16 1.76
CA CYS A 135 -9.59 0.22 1.53
C CYS A 135 -9.24 1.08 2.74
N SER A 136 -8.65 2.25 2.50
CA SER A 136 -8.28 3.17 3.55
C SER A 136 -9.50 3.59 4.38
N THR A 137 -9.36 3.54 5.69
CA THR A 137 -10.33 4.09 6.66
C THR A 137 -10.00 5.53 7.05
N HIS A 138 -8.90 6.09 6.56
CA HIS A 138 -8.42 7.42 6.88
C HIS A 138 -8.41 8.33 5.66
N ARG A 139 -8.78 9.59 5.84
CA ARG A 139 -8.69 10.60 4.78
C ARG A 139 -7.23 10.85 4.41
N GLY A 140 -6.93 10.82 3.11
CA GLY A 140 -5.60 11.13 2.58
C GLY A 140 -4.61 9.96 2.57
N ALA A 141 -4.97 8.80 3.12
CA ALA A 141 -4.20 7.57 2.94
C ALA A 141 -4.61 6.86 1.64
N ASP A 142 -3.65 6.23 0.98
CA ASP A 142 -3.93 5.44 -0.22
C ASP A 142 -4.72 4.17 0.13
N ASN A 143 -5.53 3.70 -0.82
CA ASN A 143 -6.19 2.42 -0.70
C ASN A 143 -5.18 1.29 -0.94
N GLY A 144 -5.05 0.40 0.05
CA GLY A 144 -4.28 -0.83 -0.10
C GLY A 144 -5.01 -1.88 -0.94
N TRP A 145 -4.28 -2.89 -1.38
CA TRP A 145 -4.82 -4.02 -2.11
C TRP A 145 -3.83 -5.19 -2.18
N VAL A 146 -4.37 -6.39 -2.43
CA VAL A 146 -3.62 -7.59 -2.78
C VAL A 146 -4.17 -8.16 -4.09
N VAL A 147 -3.29 -8.67 -4.93
CA VAL A 147 -3.66 -9.44 -6.13
C VAL A 147 -3.02 -10.81 -6.03
N VAL A 148 -3.81 -11.86 -6.09
CA VAL A 148 -3.35 -13.25 -6.12
C VAL A 148 -3.83 -13.89 -7.40
N ALA A 149 -2.92 -14.44 -8.20
CA ALA A 149 -3.24 -15.10 -9.46
C ALA A 149 -4.18 -14.26 -10.37
N GLY A 150 -3.99 -12.93 -10.38
CA GLY A 150 -4.80 -11.99 -11.17
C GLY A 150 -6.10 -11.52 -10.50
N VAL A 151 -6.46 -12.04 -9.34
CA VAL A 151 -7.67 -11.63 -8.60
C VAL A 151 -7.31 -10.55 -7.58
N LYS A 152 -7.83 -9.33 -7.75
CA LYS A 152 -7.61 -8.18 -6.86
C LYS A 152 -8.61 -8.16 -5.70
N THR A 153 -8.12 -7.93 -4.50
CA THR A 153 -8.90 -7.73 -3.27
C THR A 153 -8.38 -6.47 -2.53
N PRO A 154 -9.23 -5.49 -2.15
CA PRO A 154 -10.63 -5.38 -2.56
C PRO A 154 -10.76 -5.06 -4.05
N LYS A 155 -11.87 -5.45 -4.66
CA LYS A 155 -12.14 -5.17 -6.09
C LYS A 155 -12.23 -3.66 -6.37
N SER A 156 -12.85 -2.93 -5.46
CA SER A 156 -12.99 -1.47 -5.51
C SER A 156 -13.11 -0.91 -4.11
N CYS A 157 -12.69 0.33 -3.91
CA CYS A 157 -12.88 1.06 -2.68
C CYS A 157 -13.85 2.22 -2.92
N ALA A 158 -14.78 2.42 -1.98
CA ALA A 158 -15.60 3.63 -1.98
C ALA A 158 -14.68 4.84 -1.72
N ASN A 159 -14.80 5.86 -2.55
CA ASN A 159 -14.12 7.13 -2.26
C ASN A 159 -14.78 7.73 -1.00
N PHE A 160 -14.03 7.89 0.07
CA PHE A 160 -14.48 8.71 1.20
C PHE A 160 -14.59 10.16 0.71
N ARG A 161 -15.84 10.63 0.52
CA ARG A 161 -16.16 12.03 0.21
C ARG A 161 -16.06 12.91 1.45
#